data_402ff6c4a5b32376f820a810f0ee5b47
#
_entry.id   402ff6c4a5b32376f820a810f0ee5b47
#
_cell.length_a   1.000
_cell.length_b   1.000
_cell.length_c   1.000
_cell.angle_alpha   90.00
_cell.angle_beta   90.00
_cell.angle_gamma   90.00
#
_symmetry.space_group_name_H-M   'P 1'
#
loop_
_entity.id
_entity.type
_entity.pdbx_description
1 polymer ?
#
loop_
_entity_poly.entity_id
_entity_poly.type
_entity_poly.pdbx_seq_one_letter_code
_entity_poly.pdbx_strand_id
1 'polypeptide(L)' 'MITALHMHDFVPPVPLEAGLREMFHRLNNQLGIILAHAELLEAKALDDASRARAAQVVASTLEAMGTARELRERTEVAGL' A
#
# COMPACT_ATOMS: atom_id res chain seq x y z
N MET A 1 -1.61 40.56 13.61
CA MET A 1 -1.72 39.80 14.73
C MET A 1 -2.54 38.61 14.52
N ILE A 2 -3.74 38.74 14.78
CA ILE A 2 -4.69 37.67 14.55
C ILE A 2 -4.64 37.17 13.14
N THR A 3 -4.42 38.10 12.23
CA THR A 3 -4.28 37.76 10.82
C THR A 3 -3.14 36.79 10.56
N ALA A 4 -2.03 37.00 11.24
CA ALA A 4 -0.89 36.12 11.04
C ALA A 4 -1.20 34.71 11.52
N LEU A 5 -1.89 34.59 12.64
CA LEU A 5 -2.32 33.31 13.14
C LEU A 5 -3.28 32.63 12.18
N HIS A 6 -4.19 33.42 11.63
CA HIS A 6 -5.11 32.90 10.65
C HIS A 6 -4.43 32.41 9.41
N MET A 7 -3.44 33.13 8.94
CA MET A 7 -2.72 32.70 7.76
C MET A 7 -1.93 31.43 8.02
N HIS A 8 -1.44 31.30 9.25
CA HIS A 8 -0.75 30.09 9.63
C HIS A 8 -1.71 28.91 9.67
N ASP A 9 -2.93 29.16 10.18
CA ASP A 9 -3.96 28.15 10.22
C ASP A 9 -4.49 27.82 8.83
N PHE A 10 -4.30 28.74 7.92
CA PHE A 10 -4.78 28.57 6.56
C PHE A 10 -3.80 27.92 5.64
N VAL A 11 -2.67 27.50 6.14
CA VAL A 11 -1.84 26.63 5.31
C VAL A 11 -2.73 25.43 5.01
N PRO A 12 -3.14 25.27 3.76
CA PRO A 12 -4.11 24.22 3.45
C PRO A 12 -3.51 22.88 3.82
N PRO A 13 -4.28 22.06 4.52
CA PRO A 13 -3.81 20.69 4.76
C PRO A 13 -3.63 20.02 3.42
N VAL A 14 -2.69 19.10 3.37
CA VAL A 14 -2.54 18.27 2.18
C VAL A 14 -3.90 17.65 1.93
N PRO A 15 -4.45 17.79 0.72
CA PRO A 15 -5.75 17.20 0.43
C PRO A 15 -5.76 15.73 0.80
N LEU A 16 -6.84 15.28 1.40
CA LEU A 16 -6.98 13.89 1.79
C LEU A 16 -6.70 12.97 0.62
N GLU A 17 -7.20 13.35 -0.55
CA GLU A 17 -6.99 12.60 -1.78
C GLU A 17 -5.50 12.42 -2.09
N ALA A 18 -4.72 13.49 -1.99
CA ALA A 18 -3.29 13.43 -2.26
C ALA A 18 -2.55 12.61 -1.21
N GLY A 19 -2.95 12.74 0.05
CA GLY A 19 -2.38 11.97 1.13
C GLY A 19 -2.65 10.48 0.98
N LEU A 20 -3.86 10.13 0.60
CA LEU A 20 -4.24 8.74 0.36
C LEU A 20 -3.49 8.17 -0.83
N ARG A 21 -3.33 8.95 -1.89
CA ARG A 21 -2.60 8.50 -3.07
C ARG A 21 -1.16 8.15 -2.72
N GLU A 22 -0.52 8.98 -1.91
CA GLU A 22 0.82 8.72 -1.46
C GLU A 22 0.91 7.46 -0.61
N MET A 23 -0.08 7.26 0.27
CA MET A 23 -0.11 6.08 1.11
C MET A 23 -0.35 4.82 0.30
N PHE A 24 -1.21 4.87 -0.71
CA PHE A 24 -1.40 3.74 -1.62
C PHE A 24 -0.13 3.41 -2.38
N HIS A 25 0.62 4.42 -2.80
CA HIS A 25 1.92 4.20 -3.44
C HIS A 25 2.87 3.48 -2.51
N ARG A 26 2.94 3.94 -1.27
CA ARG A 26 3.81 3.34 -0.28
C ARG A 26 3.40 1.90 0.00
N LEU A 27 2.11 1.67 0.16
CA LEU A 27 1.60 0.34 0.42
C LEU A 27 1.93 -0.61 -0.73
N ASN A 28 1.71 -0.18 -1.97
CA ASN A 28 2.04 -0.99 -3.13
C ASN A 28 3.52 -1.32 -3.20
N ASN A 29 4.38 -0.37 -2.85
CA ASN A 29 5.82 -0.62 -2.83
C ASN A 29 6.18 -1.65 -1.77
N GLN A 30 5.58 -1.54 -0.59
CA GLN A 30 5.82 -2.48 0.50
C GLN A 30 5.35 -3.88 0.12
N LEU A 31 4.16 -3.99 -0.45
CA LEU A 31 3.63 -5.27 -0.90
C LEU A 31 4.49 -5.87 -2.02
N GLY A 32 4.99 -5.03 -2.91
CA GLY A 32 5.89 -5.47 -3.97
C GLY A 32 7.19 -6.05 -3.44
N ILE A 33 7.73 -5.45 -2.39
CA ILE A 33 8.94 -5.96 -1.74
C ILE A 33 8.66 -7.31 -1.08
N ILE A 34 7.53 -7.43 -0.39
CA ILE A 34 7.13 -8.69 0.23
C ILE A 34 6.97 -9.77 -0.84
N LEU A 35 6.32 -9.44 -1.94
CA LEU A 35 6.12 -10.38 -3.04
C LEU A 35 7.45 -10.87 -3.59
N ALA A 36 8.39 -9.96 -3.83
CA ALA A 36 9.70 -10.32 -4.38
C ALA A 36 10.43 -11.28 -3.46
N HIS A 37 10.42 -11.01 -2.15
CA HIS A 37 11.08 -11.88 -1.19
C HIS A 37 10.39 -13.24 -1.07
N ALA A 38 9.07 -13.24 -1.11
CA ALA A 38 8.30 -14.48 -1.04
C ALA A 38 8.57 -15.37 -2.26
N GLU A 39 8.65 -14.74 -3.44
CA GLU A 39 8.97 -15.47 -4.67
C GLU A 39 10.38 -16.06 -4.63
N LEU A 40 11.32 -15.32 -4.07
CA LEU A 40 12.67 -15.84 -3.88
C LEU A 40 12.69 -17.02 -2.92
N LEU A 41 11.95 -16.93 -1.83
CA LEU A 41 11.85 -18.02 -0.87
C LEU A 41 11.24 -19.25 -1.51
N GLU A 42 10.22 -19.06 -2.31
CA GLU A 42 9.57 -20.17 -3.01
C GLU A 42 10.55 -20.83 -3.98
N ALA A 43 11.26 -20.03 -4.76
CA ALA A 43 12.19 -20.54 -5.77
C ALA A 43 13.38 -21.28 -5.14
N LYS A 44 13.79 -20.87 -3.93
CA LYS A 44 14.95 -21.45 -3.26
C LYS A 44 14.59 -22.46 -2.19
N ALA A 45 13.31 -22.77 -2.01
CA ALA A 45 12.88 -23.72 -1.00
C ALA A 45 13.41 -25.10 -1.31
N LEU A 46 13.97 -25.76 -0.28
CA LEU A 46 14.58 -27.06 -0.43
C LEU A 46 13.64 -28.22 -0.16
N ASP A 47 12.50 -27.93 0.45
CA ASP A 47 11.50 -28.96 0.74
C ASP A 47 10.11 -28.47 0.35
N ASP A 48 9.19 -29.43 0.22
CA ASP A 48 7.84 -29.13 -0.24
C ASP A 48 7.04 -28.28 0.75
N ALA A 49 7.26 -28.51 2.04
CA ALA A 49 6.54 -27.75 3.06
C ALA A 49 6.92 -26.28 3.03
N SER A 50 8.21 -26.00 2.93
CA SER A 50 8.71 -24.62 2.85
C SER A 50 8.24 -23.95 1.57
N ARG A 51 8.26 -24.68 0.46
CA ARG A 51 7.81 -24.15 -0.83
C ARG A 51 6.32 -23.83 -0.79
N ALA A 52 5.52 -24.73 -0.20
CA ALA A 52 4.08 -24.49 -0.08
C ALA A 52 3.78 -23.27 0.79
N ARG A 53 4.55 -23.08 1.86
CA ARG A 53 4.37 -21.94 2.74
C ARG A 53 4.73 -20.65 2.03
N ALA A 54 5.84 -20.63 1.30
CA ALA A 54 6.23 -19.47 0.52
C ALA A 54 5.21 -19.14 -0.57
N ALA A 55 4.67 -20.18 -1.22
CA ALA A 55 3.62 -19.99 -2.22
C ALA A 55 2.38 -19.37 -1.62
N GLN A 56 2.06 -19.73 -0.38
CA GLN A 56 0.92 -19.13 0.32
C GLN A 56 1.14 -17.65 0.60
N VAL A 57 2.37 -17.28 0.95
CA VAL A 57 2.71 -15.87 1.15
C VAL A 57 2.59 -15.09 -0.15
N VAL A 58 3.06 -15.67 -1.26
CA VAL A 58 2.92 -15.07 -2.58
C VAL A 58 1.43 -14.83 -2.90
N ALA A 59 0.61 -15.85 -2.71
CA ALA A 59 -0.83 -15.74 -3.00
C ALA A 59 -1.50 -14.68 -2.14
N SER A 60 -1.20 -14.66 -0.85
CA SER A 60 -1.78 -13.69 0.08
C SER A 60 -1.34 -12.27 -0.25
N THR A 61 -0.10 -12.10 -0.68
CA THR A 61 0.41 -10.79 -1.06
C THR A 61 -0.28 -10.28 -2.32
N LEU A 62 -0.47 -11.15 -3.30
CA LEU A 62 -1.19 -10.78 -4.52
C LEU A 62 -2.64 -10.39 -4.21
N GLU A 63 -3.29 -11.10 -3.31
CA GLU A 63 -4.64 -10.75 -2.86
C GLU A 63 -4.64 -9.38 -2.17
N ALA A 64 -3.66 -9.12 -1.32
CA ALA A 64 -3.55 -7.83 -0.63
C ALA A 64 -3.36 -6.68 -1.62
N MET A 65 -2.56 -6.90 -2.66
CA MET A 65 -2.37 -5.90 -3.71
C MET A 65 -3.69 -5.62 -4.44
N GLY A 66 -4.47 -6.65 -4.70
CA GLY A 66 -5.78 -6.49 -5.30
C GLY A 66 -6.74 -5.71 -4.41
N THR A 67 -6.74 -6.00 -3.11
CA THR A 67 -7.56 -5.29 -2.14
C THR A 67 -7.16 -3.81 -2.05
N ALA A 68 -5.86 -3.55 -2.04
CA ALA A 68 -5.37 -2.18 -2.01
C ALA A 68 -5.80 -1.39 -3.25
N ARG A 69 -5.77 -2.04 -4.41
CA ARG A 69 -6.22 -1.43 -5.65
C ARG A 69 -7.71 -1.13 -5.61
N GLU A 70 -8.49 -2.08 -5.14
CA GLU A 70 -9.93 -1.92 -5.01
C GLU A 70 -10.26 -0.78 -4.05
N LEU A 71 -9.57 -0.71 -2.93
CA LEU A 71 -9.78 0.35 -1.97
C LEU A 71 -9.45 1.72 -2.58
N ARG A 72 -8.38 1.81 -3.34
CA ARG A 72 -8.01 3.04 -4.02
C ARG A 72 -9.07 3.46 -5.01
N GLU A 73 -9.59 2.52 -5.80
CA GLU A 73 -10.62 2.80 -6.76
C GLU A 73 -11.89 3.32 -6.11
N ARG A 74 -12.26 2.74 -4.98
CA ARG A 74 -13.45 3.17 -4.25
C ARG A 74 -13.27 4.54 -3.63
N THR A 75 -12.07 4.86 -3.16
CA THR A 75 -11.82 6.19 -2.60
C THR A 75 -11.80 7.25 -3.69
N GLU A 76 -11.33 6.92 -4.88
CA GLU A 76 -11.36 7.83 -6.01
C GLU A 76 -12.81 8.13 -6.42
N VAL A 77 -13.64 7.09 -6.49
CA VAL A 77 -15.06 7.24 -6.82
C VAL A 77 -15.77 8.09 -5.76
N ALA A 78 -15.40 7.93 -4.50
CA ALA A 78 -15.99 8.70 -3.41
C ALA A 78 -15.50 10.14 -3.35
N GLY A 79 -14.50 10.49 -4.16
CA GLY A 79 -13.97 11.85 -4.18
C GLY A 79 -12.99 12.14 -3.05
N LEU A 80 -12.40 11.13 -2.48
CA LEU A 80 -11.44 11.31 -1.38
C LEU A 80 -10.00 11.51 -1.84
#